data_5d0af2955ae07ef69ce486f2210f9495
#
_entry.id   5d0af2955ae07ef69ce486f2210f9495
#
_cell.length_a   1.000
_cell.length_b   1.000
_cell.length_c   1.000
_cell.angle_alpha   90.00
_cell.angle_beta   90.00
_cell.angle_gamma   90.00
#
_symmetry.space_group_name_H-M   'P 1'
#
loop_
_entity.id
_entity.type
_entity.pdbx_description
1 polymer ?
#
loop_
_entity_poly.entity_id
_entity_poly.type
_entity_poly.pdbx_seq_one_letter_code
_entity_poly.pdbx_strand_id
1 'polypeptide(L)'
;MATVTVTNLSANTRANIKKNDPVILNAGYEGDVGCILIGKVVGLKHKQSNTDWTSTLTVQPCADEILGKLINKTYVQNSKASAIVKDLLNIFGVEVSKCELTTDVSYPRGRVCRGNLKQVLTEIVVNECKSRFITRTTGQIYITKADDGIDNGLTLTPANGLLRADEEKVQLPVETDLNSQTTGEDRDEDTISRSCLLNYRVATAEVIKIQSADLNGRFIVVEGKHSGGRTSDWETTMELRPY
;
A
#
# COMPACT_ATOMS: atom_id res chain seq x y z
N MET A 1 -0.18 4.92 6.83
CA MET A 1 -0.78 6.25 7.13
C MET A 1 -0.10 7.31 6.29
N ALA A 2 -0.76 8.42 5.96
CA ALA A 2 -0.17 9.54 5.25
C ALA A 2 -0.38 10.85 6.03
N THR A 3 0.56 11.78 5.88
CA THR A 3 0.47 13.12 6.46
C THR A 3 0.41 14.14 5.34
N VAL A 4 -0.64 14.94 5.32
CA VAL A 4 -0.84 16.01 4.34
C VAL A 4 -0.81 17.34 5.08
N THR A 5 0.10 18.22 4.68
CA THR A 5 0.23 19.55 5.28
C THR A 5 -0.14 20.61 4.26
N VAL A 6 -1.08 21.46 4.60
CA VAL A 6 -1.56 22.58 3.76
C VAL A 6 -1.39 23.89 4.49
N THR A 7 -0.80 24.88 3.83
CA THR A 7 -0.60 26.21 4.39
C THR A 7 -1.69 27.17 3.93
N ASN A 8 -2.06 28.08 4.83
CA ASN A 8 -2.95 29.22 4.58
C ASN A 8 -4.33 28.86 4.01
N LEU A 9 -4.92 27.75 4.48
CA LEU A 9 -6.33 27.48 4.25
C LEU A 9 -7.20 28.60 4.86
N SER A 10 -8.28 28.99 4.18
CA SER A 10 -9.24 29.94 4.70
C SER A 10 -9.84 29.47 6.03
N ALA A 11 -10.28 30.40 6.88
CA ALA A 11 -10.92 30.05 8.15
C ALA A 11 -12.15 29.14 7.93
N ASN A 12 -12.94 29.44 6.90
CA ASN A 12 -14.11 28.64 6.53
C ASN A 12 -13.71 27.20 6.10
N THR A 13 -12.67 27.06 5.26
CA THR A 13 -12.18 25.73 4.84
C THR A 13 -11.68 24.94 6.04
N ARG A 14 -10.90 25.58 6.94
CA ARG A 14 -10.42 24.91 8.17
C ARG A 14 -11.56 24.42 9.06
N ALA A 15 -12.63 25.21 9.20
CA ALA A 15 -13.80 24.86 10.01
C ALA A 15 -14.64 23.71 9.39
N ASN A 16 -14.60 23.56 8.07
CA ASN A 16 -15.38 22.55 7.36
C ASN A 16 -14.70 21.18 7.31
N ILE A 17 -13.36 21.11 7.39
CA ILE A 17 -12.65 19.84 7.41
C ILE A 17 -12.89 19.14 8.75
N LYS A 18 -13.40 17.92 8.70
CA LYS A 18 -13.75 17.12 9.89
C LYS A 18 -13.08 15.76 9.89
N LYS A 19 -13.02 15.14 11.06
CA LYS A 19 -12.64 13.74 11.20
C LYS A 19 -13.63 12.86 10.40
N ASN A 20 -13.12 11.85 9.72
CA ASN A 20 -13.80 10.93 8.81
C ASN A 20 -14.17 11.53 7.44
N ASP A 21 -13.80 12.77 7.12
CA ASP A 21 -13.98 13.27 5.76
C ASP A 21 -13.13 12.44 4.78
N PRO A 22 -13.67 12.13 3.59
CA PRO A 22 -12.92 11.41 2.57
C PRO A 22 -11.81 12.28 1.99
N VAL A 23 -10.68 11.66 1.70
CA VAL A 23 -9.51 12.29 1.09
C VAL A 23 -9.07 11.47 -0.12
N ILE A 24 -8.91 12.13 -1.25
CA ILE A 24 -8.25 11.59 -2.43
C ILE A 24 -7.02 12.46 -2.69
N LEU A 25 -5.84 11.86 -2.71
CA LEU A 25 -4.59 12.54 -2.98
C LEU A 25 -4.07 12.10 -4.35
N ASN A 26 -4.00 13.05 -5.25
CA ASN A 26 -3.39 12.87 -6.56
C ASN A 26 -2.05 13.59 -6.58
N ALA A 27 -1.03 12.95 -7.14
CA ALA A 27 0.29 13.53 -7.27
C ALA A 27 0.95 13.06 -8.56
N GLY A 28 1.93 13.84 -9.02
CA GLY A 28 2.65 13.60 -10.27
C GLY A 28 3.20 14.89 -10.86
N TYR A 29 3.67 14.81 -12.07
CA TYR A 29 4.16 15.94 -12.85
C TYR A 29 3.12 16.39 -13.87
N GLU A 30 3.30 17.59 -14.45
CA GLU A 30 2.39 18.13 -15.45
C GLU A 30 2.18 17.13 -16.61
N GLY A 31 0.91 16.83 -16.87
CA GLY A 31 0.50 15.83 -17.88
C GLY A 31 0.53 14.37 -17.42
N ASP A 32 1.08 14.06 -16.23
CA ASP A 32 1.15 12.70 -15.70
C ASP A 32 0.88 12.67 -14.19
N VAL A 33 -0.38 12.87 -13.82
CA VAL A 33 -0.86 12.89 -12.43
C VAL A 33 -1.78 11.71 -12.18
N GLY A 34 -1.60 11.02 -11.06
CA GLY A 34 -2.45 9.91 -10.65
C GLY A 34 -2.68 9.83 -9.16
N CYS A 35 -3.60 8.96 -8.78
CA CYS A 35 -3.99 8.77 -7.40
C CYS A 35 -2.92 7.98 -6.64
N ILE A 36 -2.44 8.55 -5.53
CA ILE A 36 -1.49 7.89 -4.64
C ILE A 36 -2.12 7.46 -3.32
N LEU A 37 -3.27 8.04 -2.95
CA LEU A 37 -3.95 7.71 -1.69
C LEU A 37 -5.45 7.97 -1.81
N ILE A 38 -6.24 6.99 -1.32
CA ILE A 38 -7.66 7.14 -1.01
C ILE A 38 -7.86 6.78 0.45
N GLY A 39 -8.39 7.71 1.24
CA GLY A 39 -8.49 7.51 2.68
C GLY A 39 -9.48 8.44 3.35
N LYS A 40 -9.40 8.48 4.68
CA LYS A 40 -10.20 9.35 5.55
C LYS A 40 -9.31 10.11 6.52
N VAL A 41 -9.73 11.32 6.88
CA VAL A 41 -9.08 12.11 7.92
C VAL A 41 -9.28 11.43 9.27
N VAL A 42 -8.21 10.99 9.92
CA VAL A 42 -8.25 10.44 11.28
C VAL A 42 -7.68 11.39 12.31
N GLY A 43 -6.83 12.32 11.90
CA GLY A 43 -6.27 13.37 12.72
C GLY A 43 -6.25 14.71 11.99
N LEU A 44 -6.52 15.79 12.72
CA LEU A 44 -6.52 17.15 12.20
C LEU A 44 -5.90 18.08 13.22
N LYS A 45 -4.91 18.86 12.80
CA LYS A 45 -4.25 19.85 13.64
C LYS A 45 -4.05 21.14 12.87
N HIS A 46 -4.51 22.24 13.44
CA HIS A 46 -4.25 23.59 12.93
C HIS A 46 -3.27 24.31 13.85
N LYS A 47 -2.25 24.90 13.30
CA LYS A 47 -1.25 25.69 14.04
C LYS A 47 -1.04 27.01 13.33
N GLN A 48 -1.08 28.10 14.08
CA GLN A 48 -0.66 29.40 13.59
C GLN A 48 0.80 29.66 14.00
N SER A 49 1.59 30.13 13.08
CA SER A 49 2.97 30.57 13.31
C SER A 49 3.13 31.90 12.60
N ASN A 50 3.32 32.97 13.37
CA ASN A 50 3.27 34.35 12.89
C ASN A 50 1.95 34.64 12.14
N THR A 51 2.05 35.00 10.85
CA THR A 51 0.89 35.26 9.96
C THR A 51 0.35 34.02 9.28
N ASP A 52 1.10 32.92 9.26
CA ASP A 52 0.77 31.72 8.50
C ASP A 52 0.04 30.67 9.34
N TRP A 53 -0.97 30.07 8.73
CA TRP A 53 -1.68 28.92 9.25
C TRP A 53 -1.22 27.64 8.57
N THR A 54 -0.85 26.65 9.37
CA THR A 54 -0.52 25.32 8.90
C THR A 54 -1.59 24.35 9.37
N SER A 55 -2.16 23.61 8.42
CA SER A 55 -3.15 22.56 8.67
C SER A 55 -2.53 21.21 8.33
N THR A 56 -2.37 20.36 9.33
CA THR A 56 -1.81 19.01 9.17
C THR A 56 -2.93 18.00 9.32
N LEU A 57 -3.15 17.21 8.27
CA LEU A 57 -4.13 16.13 8.22
C LEU A 57 -3.38 14.80 8.29
N THR A 58 -3.79 13.94 9.21
CA THR A 58 -3.39 12.54 9.21
C THR A 58 -4.48 11.74 8.51
N VAL A 59 -4.10 11.03 7.45
CA VAL A 59 -5.04 10.30 6.60
C VAL A 59 -4.75 8.81 6.73
N GLN A 60 -5.80 8.04 7.01
CA GLN A 60 -5.75 6.57 7.04
C GLN A 60 -6.30 6.05 5.72
N PRO A 61 -5.59 5.12 5.03
CA PRO A 61 -6.10 4.47 3.84
C PRO A 61 -7.41 3.73 4.10
N CYS A 62 -8.34 3.75 3.13
CA CYS A 62 -9.62 3.06 3.26
C CYS A 62 -9.49 1.55 3.43
N ALA A 63 -8.48 0.94 2.83
CA ALA A 63 -8.21 -0.49 2.97
C ALA A 63 -7.98 -0.90 4.43
N ASP A 64 -7.27 -0.09 5.22
CA ASP A 64 -7.00 -0.37 6.64
C ASP A 64 -8.29 -0.38 7.48
N GLU A 65 -9.22 0.54 7.18
CA GLU A 65 -10.52 0.58 7.85
C GLU A 65 -11.33 -0.71 7.56
N ILE A 66 -11.35 -1.14 6.30
CA ILE A 66 -12.07 -2.33 5.88
C ILE A 66 -11.49 -3.58 6.54
N LEU A 67 -10.17 -3.70 6.54
CA LEU A 67 -9.48 -4.83 7.17
C LEU A 67 -9.67 -4.89 8.69
N GLY A 68 -9.96 -3.76 9.34
CA GLY A 68 -10.27 -3.66 10.75
C GLY A 68 -11.67 -4.16 11.14
N LYS A 69 -12.58 -4.37 10.17
CA LYS A 69 -13.96 -4.76 10.44
C LYS A 69 -14.06 -6.20 10.95
N LEU A 70 -15.01 -6.41 11.85
CA LEU A 70 -15.28 -7.74 12.41
C LEU A 70 -16.16 -8.56 11.47
N ILE A 71 -15.85 -9.84 11.37
CA ILE A 71 -16.62 -10.83 10.62
C ILE A 71 -17.02 -11.99 11.50
N ASN A 72 -18.19 -12.57 11.23
CA ASN A 72 -18.66 -13.81 11.81
C ASN A 72 -19.51 -14.52 10.77
N LYS A 73 -18.87 -15.40 9.99
CA LYS A 73 -19.53 -16.14 8.90
C LYS A 73 -19.06 -17.58 8.86
N THR A 74 -19.99 -18.50 8.61
CA THR A 74 -19.71 -19.93 8.46
C THR A 74 -19.92 -20.35 7.01
N TYR A 75 -18.98 -21.10 6.48
CA TYR A 75 -19.02 -21.67 5.14
C TYR A 75 -19.28 -23.17 5.21
N VAL A 76 -20.02 -23.67 4.23
CA VAL A 76 -20.40 -25.08 4.15
C VAL A 76 -19.22 -25.99 3.85
N GLN A 77 -19.42 -27.29 4.05
CA GLN A 77 -18.43 -28.30 3.71
C GLN A 77 -17.99 -28.23 2.23
N ASN A 78 -16.74 -28.55 1.98
CA ASN A 78 -16.08 -28.52 0.66
C ASN A 78 -15.97 -27.11 0.03
N SER A 79 -16.19 -26.03 0.80
CA SER A 79 -15.91 -24.68 0.33
C SER A 79 -14.41 -24.52 0.06
N LYS A 80 -14.06 -23.84 -1.03
CA LYS A 80 -12.69 -23.50 -1.38
C LYS A 80 -12.25 -22.18 -0.78
N ALA A 81 -10.96 -22.07 -0.45
CA ALA A 81 -10.37 -20.84 0.09
C ALA A 81 -10.59 -19.64 -0.84
N SER A 82 -10.40 -19.82 -2.15
CA SER A 82 -10.63 -18.77 -3.15
C SER A 82 -12.06 -18.22 -3.14
N ALA A 83 -13.07 -19.09 -2.97
CA ALA A 83 -14.47 -18.69 -2.90
C ALA A 83 -14.77 -17.94 -1.60
N ILE A 84 -14.23 -18.43 -0.46
CA ILE A 84 -14.39 -17.81 0.86
C ILE A 84 -13.78 -16.40 0.85
N VAL A 85 -12.55 -16.25 0.36
CA VAL A 85 -11.85 -14.97 0.34
C VAL A 85 -12.57 -13.94 -0.53
N LYS A 86 -13.03 -14.35 -1.74
CA LYS A 86 -13.80 -13.47 -2.62
C LYS A 86 -15.09 -13.01 -1.97
N ASP A 87 -15.82 -13.93 -1.34
CA ASP A 87 -17.07 -13.63 -0.65
C ASP A 87 -16.87 -12.70 0.56
N LEU A 88 -15.80 -12.94 1.36
CA LEU A 88 -15.44 -12.07 2.48
C LEU A 88 -15.14 -10.63 2.04
N LEU A 89 -14.40 -10.44 0.97
CA LEU A 89 -14.09 -9.12 0.45
C LEU A 89 -15.32 -8.44 -0.18
N ASN A 90 -16.16 -9.19 -0.88
CA ASN A 90 -17.41 -8.68 -1.45
C ASN A 90 -18.39 -8.16 -0.39
N ILE A 91 -18.46 -8.79 0.80
CA ILE A 91 -19.30 -8.32 1.92
C ILE A 91 -18.98 -6.87 2.29
N PHE A 92 -17.73 -6.47 2.16
CA PHE A 92 -17.28 -5.11 2.48
C PHE A 92 -17.19 -4.20 1.26
N GLY A 93 -17.68 -4.64 0.09
CA GLY A 93 -17.66 -3.86 -1.13
C GLY A 93 -16.26 -3.66 -1.72
N VAL A 94 -15.32 -4.55 -1.41
CA VAL A 94 -13.96 -4.50 -1.96
C VAL A 94 -13.89 -5.38 -3.19
N GLU A 95 -13.58 -4.77 -4.31
CA GLU A 95 -13.28 -5.50 -5.53
C GLU A 95 -11.85 -6.05 -5.47
N VAL A 96 -11.72 -7.34 -5.71
CA VAL A 96 -10.42 -8.02 -5.79
C VAL A 96 -9.89 -7.90 -7.19
N SER A 97 -8.89 -7.08 -7.40
CA SER A 97 -8.31 -6.86 -8.75
C SER A 97 -7.59 -8.08 -9.30
N LYS A 98 -6.93 -8.85 -8.43
CA LYS A 98 -6.28 -10.13 -8.76
C LYS A 98 -6.44 -11.10 -7.59
N CYS A 99 -6.85 -12.34 -7.85
CA CYS A 99 -6.97 -13.38 -6.83
C CYS A 99 -6.39 -14.69 -7.36
N GLU A 100 -5.12 -14.89 -7.09
CA GLU A 100 -4.37 -16.10 -7.45
C GLU A 100 -3.72 -16.67 -6.20
N LEU A 101 -4.17 -17.86 -5.81
CA LEU A 101 -3.62 -18.59 -4.67
C LEU A 101 -2.57 -19.60 -5.13
N THR A 102 -1.50 -19.77 -4.36
CA THR A 102 -0.49 -20.81 -4.60
C THR A 102 -1.12 -22.19 -4.43
N THR A 103 -1.93 -22.33 -3.38
CA THR A 103 -2.71 -23.54 -3.10
C THR A 103 -4.14 -23.14 -2.75
N ASP A 104 -5.13 -23.63 -3.51
CA ASP A 104 -6.54 -23.37 -3.20
C ASP A 104 -7.08 -24.47 -2.28
N VAL A 105 -6.91 -24.25 -0.97
CA VAL A 105 -7.30 -25.21 0.07
C VAL A 105 -8.82 -25.42 0.07
N SER A 106 -9.24 -26.69 0.17
CA SER A 106 -10.64 -27.05 0.35
C SER A 106 -10.92 -27.44 1.80
N TYR A 107 -12.05 -27.01 2.35
CA TYR A 107 -12.45 -27.26 3.74
C TYR A 107 -13.53 -28.38 3.82
N PRO A 108 -13.13 -29.65 4.02
CA PRO A 108 -14.08 -30.78 4.00
C PRO A 108 -15.17 -30.69 5.07
N ARG A 109 -14.90 -30.05 6.20
CA ARG A 109 -15.86 -29.86 7.31
C ARG A 109 -16.52 -28.49 7.31
N GLY A 110 -16.27 -27.67 6.28
CA GLY A 110 -16.62 -26.26 6.28
C GLY A 110 -15.61 -25.41 7.07
N ARG A 111 -15.87 -24.11 7.13
CA ARG A 111 -14.97 -23.13 7.78
C ARG A 111 -15.76 -22.09 8.54
N VAL A 112 -15.39 -21.82 9.77
CA VAL A 112 -15.89 -20.68 10.55
C VAL A 112 -14.87 -19.55 10.45
N CYS A 113 -15.27 -18.42 9.89
CA CYS A 113 -14.50 -17.19 9.82
C CYS A 113 -15.02 -16.21 10.87
N ARG A 114 -14.28 -16.04 11.96
CA ARG A 114 -14.68 -15.17 13.08
C ARG A 114 -13.50 -14.33 13.53
N GLY A 115 -13.72 -13.02 13.69
CA GLY A 115 -12.74 -12.08 14.18
C GLY A 115 -12.55 -10.90 13.24
N ASN A 116 -11.37 -10.30 13.27
CA ASN A 116 -10.99 -9.19 12.40
C ASN A 116 -10.72 -9.73 10.98
N LEU A 117 -11.23 -9.02 9.97
CA LEU A 117 -11.09 -9.45 8.57
C LEU A 117 -9.61 -9.65 8.18
N LYS A 118 -8.70 -8.77 8.64
CA LYS A 118 -7.27 -8.91 8.39
C LYS A 118 -6.73 -10.24 8.92
N GLN A 119 -7.08 -10.60 10.15
CA GLN A 119 -6.63 -11.85 10.78
C GLN A 119 -7.16 -13.07 10.02
N VAL A 120 -8.46 -13.04 9.64
CA VAL A 120 -9.07 -14.13 8.87
C VAL A 120 -8.42 -14.29 7.49
N LEU A 121 -8.16 -13.17 6.79
CA LEU A 121 -7.46 -13.21 5.51
C LEU A 121 -6.02 -13.70 5.66
N THR A 122 -5.30 -13.24 6.69
CA THR A 122 -3.93 -13.72 6.97
C THR A 122 -3.93 -15.23 7.19
N GLU A 123 -4.85 -15.74 7.99
CA GLU A 123 -4.94 -17.18 8.27
C GLU A 123 -5.21 -17.99 7.00
N ILE A 124 -6.19 -17.59 6.19
CA ILE A 124 -6.59 -18.32 4.99
C ILE A 124 -5.54 -18.14 3.87
N VAL A 125 -5.19 -16.89 3.54
CA VAL A 125 -4.37 -16.59 2.37
C VAL A 125 -2.91 -16.90 2.64
N VAL A 126 -2.36 -16.43 3.77
CA VAL A 126 -0.94 -16.54 4.06
C VAL A 126 -0.61 -17.90 4.67
N ASN A 127 -1.26 -18.26 5.78
CA ASN A 127 -0.87 -19.45 6.53
C ASN A 127 -1.27 -20.74 5.84
N GLU A 128 -2.50 -20.81 5.29
CA GLU A 128 -3.04 -22.04 4.71
C GLU A 128 -2.77 -22.14 3.20
N CYS A 129 -3.01 -21.07 2.45
CA CYS A 129 -2.84 -21.08 0.98
C CYS A 129 -1.43 -20.71 0.52
N LYS A 130 -0.51 -20.36 1.43
CA LYS A 130 0.89 -19.96 1.13
C LYS A 130 0.96 -18.88 0.05
N SER A 131 0.11 -17.89 0.18
CA SER A 131 -0.06 -16.78 -0.75
C SER A 131 0.11 -15.46 -0.03
N ARG A 132 0.15 -14.34 -0.74
CA ARG A 132 0.19 -13.00 -0.16
C ARG A 132 -1.12 -12.29 -0.42
N PHE A 133 -1.57 -11.46 0.52
CA PHE A 133 -2.53 -10.41 0.21
C PHE A 133 -1.89 -9.05 0.44
N ILE A 134 -2.12 -8.16 -0.49
CA ILE A 134 -1.48 -6.85 -0.58
C ILE A 134 -2.57 -5.81 -0.65
N THR A 135 -2.47 -4.80 0.21
CA THR A 135 -3.37 -3.66 0.21
C THR A 135 -2.63 -2.43 -0.26
N ARG A 136 -3.18 -1.75 -1.25
CA ARG A 136 -2.63 -0.49 -1.74
C ARG A 136 -3.30 0.69 -1.04
N THR A 137 -2.59 1.78 -0.94
CA THR A 137 -3.10 3.06 -0.40
C THR A 137 -4.28 3.62 -1.20
N THR A 138 -4.46 3.17 -2.44
CA THR A 138 -5.62 3.46 -3.31
C THR A 138 -6.85 2.59 -3.01
N GLY A 139 -6.79 1.72 -1.99
CA GLY A 139 -7.92 0.88 -1.56
C GLY A 139 -8.05 -0.46 -2.30
N GLN A 140 -7.22 -0.73 -3.27
CA GLN A 140 -7.22 -2.00 -4.00
C GLN A 140 -6.60 -3.12 -3.16
N ILE A 141 -7.17 -4.32 -3.29
CA ILE A 141 -6.64 -5.54 -2.66
C ILE A 141 -6.26 -6.54 -3.75
N TYR A 142 -5.05 -7.05 -3.66
CA TYR A 142 -4.50 -8.06 -4.53
C TYR A 142 -4.15 -9.30 -3.71
N ILE A 143 -4.44 -10.46 -4.28
CA ILE A 143 -4.03 -11.75 -3.74
C ILE A 143 -3.18 -12.42 -4.83
N THR A 144 -1.91 -12.66 -4.50
CA THR A 144 -0.93 -13.22 -5.44
C THR A 144 -0.25 -14.45 -4.83
N LYS A 145 0.34 -15.27 -5.67
CA LYS A 145 1.25 -16.31 -5.21
C LYS A 145 2.42 -15.68 -4.45
N ALA A 146 3.12 -16.48 -3.63
CA ALA A 146 4.17 -15.96 -2.74
C ALA A 146 5.25 -15.14 -3.47
N ASP A 147 5.68 -15.63 -4.65
CA ASP A 147 6.79 -15.01 -5.41
C ASP A 147 6.30 -14.20 -6.63
N ASP A 148 4.99 -14.04 -6.78
CA ASP A 148 4.41 -13.35 -7.93
C ASP A 148 4.15 -11.88 -7.61
N GLY A 149 4.37 -11.02 -8.62
CA GLY A 149 4.11 -9.59 -8.57
C GLY A 149 3.05 -9.15 -9.56
N ILE A 150 2.77 -7.86 -9.57
CA ILE A 150 1.85 -7.22 -10.50
C ILE A 150 2.70 -6.50 -11.54
N ASP A 151 2.76 -7.03 -12.76
CA ASP A 151 3.56 -6.45 -13.84
C ASP A 151 2.68 -5.55 -14.73
N ASN A 152 2.89 -4.25 -14.60
CA ASN A 152 2.24 -3.23 -15.45
C ASN A 152 3.20 -2.67 -16.51
N GLY A 153 4.35 -3.31 -16.71
CA GLY A 153 5.33 -2.91 -17.72
C GLY A 153 6.12 -1.65 -17.37
N LEU A 154 6.14 -1.25 -16.10
CA LEU A 154 6.87 -0.06 -15.67
C LEU A 154 8.38 -0.29 -15.81
N THR A 155 9.03 0.59 -16.57
CA THR A 155 10.50 0.60 -16.72
C THR A 155 11.04 1.91 -16.21
N LEU A 156 11.98 1.86 -15.28
CA LEU A 156 12.68 3.03 -14.73
C LEU A 156 14.10 3.11 -15.27
N THR A 157 14.45 4.27 -15.79
CA THR A 157 15.77 4.61 -16.32
C THR A 157 16.18 5.99 -15.84
N PRO A 158 17.46 6.36 -15.84
CA PRO A 158 17.86 7.72 -15.53
C PRO A 158 17.20 8.78 -16.44
N ALA A 159 16.85 8.42 -17.67
CA ALA A 159 16.18 9.33 -18.60
C ALA A 159 14.71 9.59 -18.27
N ASN A 160 14.03 8.67 -17.56
CA ASN A 160 12.63 8.81 -17.15
C ASN A 160 12.43 8.96 -15.65
N GLY A 161 13.48 9.39 -14.93
CA GLY A 161 13.37 9.83 -13.56
C GLY A 161 13.90 8.88 -12.49
N LEU A 162 14.60 7.80 -12.85
CA LEU A 162 15.36 7.05 -11.85
C LEU A 162 16.49 7.93 -11.32
N LEU A 163 16.52 8.12 -10.01
CA LEU A 163 17.59 8.87 -9.34
C LEU A 163 18.79 7.96 -9.08
N ARG A 164 19.98 8.58 -8.89
CA ARG A 164 21.16 7.82 -8.48
C ARG A 164 20.92 7.18 -7.11
N ALA A 165 21.52 6.01 -6.92
CA ALA A 165 21.64 5.46 -5.58
C ALA A 165 22.55 6.38 -4.77
N ASP A 166 22.05 6.89 -3.65
CA ASP A 166 22.95 7.37 -2.62
C ASP A 166 23.68 6.15 -2.06
N GLU A 167 25.01 6.20 -1.98
CA GLU A 167 25.85 5.08 -1.53
C GLU A 167 25.66 4.72 -0.04
N GLU A 168 24.78 5.37 0.67
CA GLU A 168 24.40 5.01 2.02
C GLU A 168 23.43 3.82 1.98
N LYS A 169 23.94 2.66 2.40
CA LYS A 169 23.12 1.57 2.94
C LYS A 169 22.37 2.11 4.16
N VAL A 170 21.27 2.77 3.95
CA VAL A 170 20.38 3.13 5.04
C VAL A 170 19.68 1.83 5.46
N GLN A 171 20.30 1.16 6.42
CA GLN A 171 19.54 0.33 7.33
C GLN A 171 18.59 1.29 8.06
N LEU A 172 17.41 1.51 7.51
CA LEU A 172 16.34 2.13 8.27
C LEU A 172 16.09 1.22 9.46
N PRO A 173 16.11 1.77 10.71
CA PRO A 173 15.63 0.99 11.84
C PRO A 173 14.21 0.57 11.47
N VAL A 174 13.96 -0.71 11.48
CA VAL A 174 12.63 -1.29 11.36
C VAL A 174 11.87 -0.83 12.59
N GLU A 175 11.30 0.37 12.54
CA GLU A 175 10.15 0.67 13.38
C GLU A 175 9.07 -0.30 12.90
N THR A 176 8.85 -1.30 13.71
CA THR A 176 7.81 -2.29 13.58
C THR A 176 6.47 -1.58 13.75
N ASP A 177 6.10 -0.77 12.77
CA ASP A 177 4.71 -0.39 12.60
C ASP A 177 3.96 -1.67 12.22
N LEU A 178 3.18 -2.15 13.17
CA LEU A 178 2.31 -3.32 13.08
C LEU A 178 1.32 -3.31 11.89
N ASN A 179 1.43 -2.34 11.00
CA ASN A 179 0.54 -2.12 9.86
C ASN A 179 1.13 -2.48 8.49
N SER A 180 2.42 -2.71 8.37
CA SER A 180 3.02 -3.26 7.14
C SER A 180 3.40 -4.73 7.34
N GLN A 181 2.42 -5.57 7.67
CA GLN A 181 2.66 -7.00 7.69
C GLN A 181 2.53 -7.56 6.27
N THR A 182 3.63 -7.53 5.54
CA THR A 182 3.99 -8.64 4.69
C THR A 182 4.34 -9.78 5.64
N THR A 183 3.35 -10.58 6.04
CA THR A 183 3.56 -11.77 6.85
C THR A 183 4.00 -12.90 5.93
N GLY A 184 5.28 -12.98 5.73
CA GLY A 184 5.98 -14.11 5.14
C GLY A 184 7.41 -14.07 5.66
N GLU A 185 7.97 -15.21 5.98
CA GLU A 185 9.26 -15.44 6.61
C GLU A 185 10.51 -14.98 5.79
N ASP A 186 10.36 -14.02 4.86
CA ASP A 186 11.41 -13.57 3.94
C ASP A 186 12.00 -12.21 4.34
N ARG A 187 12.35 -12.02 5.63
CA ARG A 187 12.98 -10.77 6.09
C ARG A 187 14.51 -10.73 5.93
N ASP A 188 15.12 -11.78 5.40
CA ASP A 188 16.59 -11.89 5.23
C ASP A 188 17.05 -11.84 3.78
N GLU A 189 16.19 -11.53 2.81
CA GLU A 189 16.65 -11.28 1.45
C GLU A 189 17.17 -9.84 1.33
N ASP A 190 18.35 -9.67 0.75
CA ASP A 190 18.98 -8.37 0.47
C ASP A 190 18.05 -7.47 -0.34
N THR A 191 17.37 -6.54 0.31
CA THR A 191 16.59 -5.51 -0.35
C THR A 191 17.50 -4.38 -0.81
N ILE A 192 17.18 -3.80 -1.96
CA ILE A 192 17.91 -2.70 -2.56
C ILE A 192 17.02 -1.47 -2.48
N SER A 193 17.50 -0.41 -1.80
CA SER A 193 16.81 0.88 -1.79
C SER A 193 17.11 1.67 -3.06
N ARG A 194 16.07 2.24 -3.67
CA ARG A 194 16.16 3.13 -4.84
C ARG A 194 15.12 4.23 -4.76
N SER A 195 15.47 5.35 -5.38
CA SER A 195 14.58 6.51 -5.50
C SER A 195 14.34 6.88 -6.96
N CYS A 196 13.18 7.42 -7.23
CA CYS A 196 12.85 8.02 -8.52
C CYS A 196 12.03 9.30 -8.32
N LEU A 197 11.94 10.12 -9.36
CA LEU A 197 10.96 11.20 -9.39
C LEU A 197 9.58 10.66 -9.02
N LEU A 198 8.77 11.46 -8.34
CA LEU A 198 7.48 11.00 -7.85
C LEU A 198 6.68 10.35 -8.97
N ASN A 199 6.38 9.07 -8.80
CA ASN A 199 5.65 8.27 -9.77
C ASN A 199 4.55 7.47 -9.07
N TYR A 200 3.30 7.85 -9.31
CA TYR A 200 2.12 7.23 -8.71
C TYR A 200 1.92 5.76 -9.11
N ARG A 201 2.58 5.29 -10.19
CA ARG A 201 2.52 3.90 -10.65
C ARG A 201 3.37 2.96 -9.79
N VAL A 202 4.32 3.51 -9.05
CA VAL A 202 5.14 2.72 -8.12
C VAL A 202 4.31 2.41 -6.88
N ALA A 203 3.98 1.15 -6.69
CA ALA A 203 3.19 0.69 -5.57
C ALA A 203 3.69 -0.68 -5.07
N THR A 204 3.35 -1.03 -3.84
CA THR A 204 3.71 -2.32 -3.26
C THR A 204 3.27 -3.48 -4.16
N ALA A 205 4.15 -4.48 -4.30
CA ALA A 205 4.04 -5.66 -5.17
C ALA A 205 4.06 -5.35 -6.68
N GLU A 206 4.36 -4.14 -7.09
CA GLU A 206 4.60 -3.84 -8.50
C GLU A 206 5.92 -4.45 -8.96
N VAL A 207 5.92 -5.06 -10.15
CA VAL A 207 7.15 -5.50 -10.81
C VAL A 207 7.66 -4.37 -11.67
N ILE A 208 8.86 -3.90 -11.34
CA ILE A 208 9.51 -2.79 -12.05
C ILE A 208 10.75 -3.31 -12.74
N LYS A 209 10.94 -2.92 -13.99
CA LYS A 209 12.20 -3.11 -14.71
C LYS A 209 13.09 -1.89 -14.48
N ILE A 210 14.28 -2.09 -13.94
CA ILE A 210 15.28 -1.05 -13.79
C ILE A 210 16.35 -1.23 -14.84
N GLN A 211 16.77 -0.12 -15.47
CA GLN A 211 17.86 -0.08 -16.44
C GLN A 211 18.75 1.14 -16.14
N SER A 212 19.83 0.91 -15.44
CA SER A 212 20.87 1.91 -15.15
C SER A 212 22.26 1.32 -15.29
N ALA A 213 23.27 2.14 -15.11
CA ALA A 213 24.68 1.69 -15.22
C ALA A 213 25.07 0.74 -14.08
N ASP A 214 24.45 0.90 -12.89
CA ASP A 214 24.74 0.19 -11.65
C ASP A 214 23.76 -0.95 -11.36
N LEU A 215 22.52 -0.88 -11.90
CA LEU A 215 21.49 -1.86 -11.61
C LEU A 215 20.64 -2.14 -12.85
N ASN A 216 20.60 -3.40 -13.27
CA ASN A 216 19.78 -3.86 -14.38
C ASN A 216 19.03 -5.14 -13.99
N GLY A 217 17.71 -5.15 -14.18
CA GLY A 217 16.91 -6.32 -13.87
C GLY A 217 15.44 -6.01 -13.67
N ARG A 218 14.70 -7.03 -13.22
CA ARG A 218 13.32 -6.93 -12.79
C ARG A 218 13.28 -7.07 -11.28
N PHE A 219 12.49 -6.24 -10.63
CA PHE A 219 12.39 -6.18 -9.17
C PHE A 219 10.95 -6.05 -8.75
N ILE A 220 10.60 -6.63 -7.61
CA ILE A 220 9.32 -6.39 -6.94
C ILE A 220 9.52 -5.27 -5.92
N VAL A 221 8.60 -4.32 -5.90
CA VAL A 221 8.52 -3.30 -4.86
C VAL A 221 7.97 -3.96 -3.58
N VAL A 222 8.80 -4.04 -2.56
CA VAL A 222 8.43 -4.54 -1.23
C VAL A 222 7.71 -3.45 -0.45
N GLU A 223 8.30 -2.27 -0.42
CA GLU A 223 7.77 -1.08 0.23
C GLU A 223 8.04 0.15 -0.63
N GLY A 224 7.14 1.14 -0.56
CA GLY A 224 7.28 2.40 -1.27
C GLY A 224 6.76 3.57 -0.46
N LYS A 225 7.45 4.70 -0.56
CA LYS A 225 7.07 5.96 0.08
C LYS A 225 7.08 7.08 -0.95
N HIS A 226 5.99 7.82 -1.02
CA HIS A 226 5.92 9.05 -1.81
C HIS A 226 6.12 10.25 -0.89
N SER A 227 6.96 11.16 -1.29
CA SER A 227 7.17 12.45 -0.61
C SER A 227 7.15 13.57 -1.62
N GLY A 228 6.73 14.75 -1.18
CA GLY A 228 6.73 15.93 -2.03
C GLY A 228 6.15 17.12 -1.31
N GLY A 229 6.58 18.30 -1.69
CA GLY A 229 6.13 19.55 -1.09
C GLY A 229 6.64 20.77 -1.85
N ARG A 230 6.24 21.94 -1.39
CA ARG A 230 6.64 23.20 -2.00
C ARG A 230 8.15 23.48 -1.89
N THR A 231 8.79 22.94 -0.86
CA THR A 231 10.19 23.17 -0.51
C THR A 231 11.01 21.88 -0.44
N SER A 232 10.40 20.75 -0.77
CA SER A 232 11.04 19.43 -0.79
C SER A 232 10.89 18.80 -2.15
N ASP A 233 11.80 17.90 -2.48
CA ASP A 233 11.77 17.16 -3.73
C ASP A 233 10.53 16.28 -3.82
N TRP A 234 10.03 16.13 -5.04
CA TRP A 234 8.94 15.23 -5.37
C TRP A 234 9.52 13.89 -5.77
N GLU A 235 9.49 12.97 -4.84
CA GLU A 235 10.23 11.72 -4.92
C GLU A 235 9.40 10.52 -4.49
N THR A 236 9.70 9.37 -5.08
CA THR A 236 9.26 8.06 -4.64
C THR A 236 10.48 7.24 -4.27
N THR A 237 10.59 6.90 -2.99
CA THR A 237 11.59 5.96 -2.49
C THR A 237 10.97 4.56 -2.46
N MET A 238 11.70 3.55 -2.88
CA MET A 238 11.23 2.18 -2.96
C MET A 238 12.28 1.20 -2.47
N GLU A 239 11.83 0.17 -1.78
CA GLU A 239 12.61 -1.01 -1.44
C GLU A 239 12.28 -2.13 -2.42
N LEU A 240 13.30 -2.72 -2.99
CA LEU A 240 13.22 -3.62 -4.11
C LEU A 240 13.84 -4.96 -3.76
N ARG A 241 13.18 -6.04 -4.16
CA ARG A 241 13.69 -7.40 -4.14
C ARG A 241 13.82 -7.90 -5.58
N PRO A 242 14.89 -8.66 -5.93
CA PRO A 242 14.98 -9.29 -7.24
C PRO A 242 13.76 -10.16 -7.57
N TYR A 243 13.34 -10.12 -8.85
CA TYR A 243 12.15 -10.84 -9.35
C TYR A 243 12.55 -11.94 -10.32
#